data_5a8229e9abcb0cf69198f991e19c85e6
#
_entry.id   5a8229e9abcb0cf69198f991e19c85e6
#
_cell.length_a   1.000
_cell.length_b   1.000
_cell.length_c   1.000
_cell.angle_alpha   90.00
_cell.angle_beta   90.00
_cell.angle_gamma   90.00
#
_symmetry.space_group_name_H-M   'P 1'
#
loop_
_entity.id
_entity.type
_entity.pdbx_description
1 polymer ?
#
loop_
_entity_poly.entity_id
_entity_poly.type
_entity_poly.pdbx_seq_one_letter_code
_entity_poly.pdbx_strand_id
1 'polypeptide(L)'
;MTPPHTWNFFRAGGFDQVQIDTGADLLALKDLDQKLWVALSCPTRGIEFDTRTLDLIDSDADGRVRANEVLAAIAWAGALLKNADLLVEGADRLVLSDIDDSFDEGKNLLLSARHILKSLGKSEAAQISMSDMSDIEKFVTGLQFNGDGVISPQQVTEAGLRSTVDDIIKCAGSVADLSGEQGVSQEIADQFFEQ
;
A
#
# COMPACT_ATOMS: atom_id res chain seq x y z
N MET A 1 -16.26 25.72 18.22
CA MET A 1 -14.83 25.80 17.86
C MET A 1 -14.11 24.79 18.72
N THR A 2 -13.48 23.80 18.14
CA THR A 2 -12.62 22.85 18.87
C THR A 2 -11.41 23.63 19.41
N PRO A 3 -11.00 23.44 20.68
CA PRO A 3 -9.80 24.11 21.19
C PRO A 3 -8.57 23.70 20.37
N PRO A 4 -7.57 24.58 20.24
CA PRO A 4 -6.34 24.23 19.54
C PRO A 4 -5.66 23.05 20.25
N HIS A 5 -5.02 22.17 19.47
CA HIS A 5 -4.29 21.03 20.01
C HIS A 5 -3.12 21.50 20.90
N THR A 6 -2.92 20.84 22.02
CA THR A 6 -1.83 21.17 22.96
C THR A 6 -0.67 20.23 22.72
N TRP A 7 0.46 20.77 22.28
CA TRP A 7 1.66 20.02 21.97
C TRP A 7 2.55 19.80 23.20
N ASN A 8 3.04 18.59 23.36
CA ASN A 8 4.12 18.26 24.27
C ASN A 8 5.45 18.26 23.51
N PHE A 9 6.51 18.73 24.17
CA PHE A 9 7.83 18.81 23.59
C PHE A 9 8.86 18.10 24.48
N PHE A 10 9.85 17.51 23.87
CA PHE A 10 11.03 16.98 24.55
C PHE A 10 12.29 17.47 23.85
N ARG A 11 13.44 17.41 24.53
CA ARG A 11 14.70 17.87 23.96
C ARG A 11 15.60 16.68 23.62
N ALA A 12 15.95 16.57 22.33
CA ALA A 12 16.90 15.56 21.84
C ALA A 12 17.83 16.18 20.80
N GLY A 13 19.11 15.79 20.84
CA GLY A 13 20.11 16.28 19.88
C GLY A 13 20.33 17.81 19.88
N GLY A 14 19.95 18.50 20.97
CA GLY A 14 20.04 19.96 21.05
C GLY A 14 18.84 20.73 20.50
N PHE A 15 17.82 20.03 19.95
CA PHE A 15 16.60 20.59 19.40
C PHE A 15 15.38 20.21 20.22
N ASP A 16 14.40 21.11 20.30
CA ASP A 16 13.08 20.81 20.84
C ASP A 16 12.29 20.05 19.77
N GLN A 17 11.79 18.87 20.12
CA GLN A 17 11.04 17.98 19.24
C GLN A 17 9.63 17.78 19.78
N VAL A 18 8.66 17.66 18.88
CA VAL A 18 7.27 17.34 19.25
C VAL A 18 7.21 15.89 19.70
N GLN A 19 6.55 15.66 20.83
CA GLN A 19 6.21 14.34 21.32
C GLN A 19 4.89 13.89 20.71
N ILE A 20 4.90 12.71 20.11
CA ILE A 20 3.72 12.09 19.48
C ILE A 20 3.42 10.83 20.28
N ASP A 21 2.43 10.91 21.18
CA ASP A 21 2.04 9.81 22.07
C ASP A 21 0.69 9.23 21.68
N THR A 22 -0.14 9.98 20.97
CA THR A 22 -1.52 9.62 20.65
C THR A 22 -1.83 9.81 19.17
N GLY A 23 -2.87 9.12 18.69
CA GLY A 23 -3.41 9.36 17.35
C GLY A 23 -3.92 10.79 17.16
N ALA A 24 -4.37 11.44 18.24
CA ALA A 24 -4.76 12.86 18.19
C ALA A 24 -3.55 13.76 17.89
N ASP A 25 -2.37 13.46 18.42
CA ASP A 25 -1.13 14.18 18.10
C ASP A 25 -0.78 14.00 16.61
N LEU A 26 -0.87 12.77 16.09
CA LEU A 26 -0.64 12.50 14.66
C LEU A 26 -1.60 13.30 13.78
N LEU A 27 -2.89 13.24 14.05
CA LEU A 27 -3.92 13.93 13.25
C LEU A 27 -3.79 15.46 13.34
N ALA A 28 -3.24 16.00 14.44
CA ALA A 28 -2.99 17.42 14.61
C ALA A 28 -1.70 17.91 13.91
N LEU A 29 -0.82 17.03 13.42
CA LEU A 29 0.43 17.43 12.76
C LEU A 29 0.23 18.41 11.60
N LYS A 30 -0.91 18.38 10.94
CA LYS A 30 -1.29 19.36 9.90
C LYS A 30 -1.34 20.81 10.40
N ASP A 31 -1.58 21.01 11.71
CA ASP A 31 -1.69 22.30 12.36
C ASP A 31 -0.37 22.72 13.06
N LEU A 32 0.67 21.86 13.02
CA LEU A 32 1.98 22.14 13.58
C LEU A 32 2.75 23.10 12.67
N ASP A 33 3.33 24.17 13.24
CA ASP A 33 4.20 25.09 12.48
C ASP A 33 5.37 24.31 11.86
N GLN A 34 5.55 24.45 10.56
CA GLN A 34 6.62 23.77 9.79
C GLN A 34 8.03 24.04 10.32
N LYS A 35 8.24 25.15 11.04
CA LYS A 35 9.52 25.46 11.70
C LYS A 35 9.87 24.49 12.82
N LEU A 36 8.87 23.75 13.33
CA LEU A 36 9.05 22.74 14.37
C LEU A 36 9.32 21.34 13.80
N TRP A 37 9.25 21.18 12.49
CA TRP A 37 9.63 19.93 11.83
C TRP A 37 11.14 19.87 11.70
N VAL A 38 11.75 18.80 12.20
CA VAL A 38 13.21 18.57 12.14
C VAL A 38 13.68 18.44 10.68
N ALA A 39 12.86 17.83 9.84
CA ALA A 39 13.09 17.74 8.40
C ALA A 39 11.75 17.82 7.65
N LEU A 40 11.72 18.46 6.50
CA LEU A 40 10.54 18.56 5.63
C LEU A 40 10.54 17.52 4.52
N SER A 41 11.61 16.75 4.40
CA SER A 41 11.77 15.69 3.40
C SER A 41 12.84 14.72 3.82
N CYS A 42 12.63 13.41 3.55
CA CYS A 42 13.63 12.37 3.72
C CYS A 42 13.68 11.47 2.48
N PRO A 43 14.82 10.82 2.19
CA PRO A 43 14.91 9.86 1.10
C PRO A 43 14.16 8.57 1.47
N THR A 44 13.62 7.86 0.47
CA THR A 44 12.97 6.55 0.67
C THR A 44 13.97 5.41 0.88
N ARG A 45 15.25 5.67 0.71
CA ARG A 45 16.34 4.69 0.86
C ARG A 45 17.46 5.23 1.74
N GLY A 46 18.20 4.30 2.39
CA GLY A 46 19.38 4.63 3.19
C GLY A 46 19.07 5.15 4.58
N ILE A 47 17.84 5.05 5.03
CA ILE A 47 17.42 5.33 6.42
C ILE A 47 16.95 4.03 7.09
N GLU A 48 17.01 3.96 8.41
CA GLU A 48 16.55 2.82 9.20
C GLU A 48 15.03 2.90 9.42
N PHE A 49 14.30 2.65 8.34
CA PHE A 49 12.84 2.61 8.34
C PHE A 49 12.36 1.60 7.30
N ASP A 50 11.12 1.08 7.44
CA ASP A 50 10.55 0.14 6.47
C ASP A 50 10.40 0.79 5.09
N THR A 51 11.13 0.25 4.10
CA THR A 51 11.18 0.81 2.75
C THR A 51 9.85 0.70 2.02
N ARG A 52 9.06 -0.34 2.29
CA ARG A 52 7.74 -0.52 1.67
C ARG A 52 6.76 0.55 2.16
N THR A 53 6.78 0.87 3.45
CA THR A 53 5.99 1.97 4.00
C THR A 53 6.38 3.30 3.37
N LEU A 54 7.69 3.56 3.19
CA LEU A 54 8.16 4.79 2.54
C LEU A 54 7.72 4.87 1.07
N ASP A 55 7.76 3.75 0.33
CA ASP A 55 7.28 3.69 -1.05
C ASP A 55 5.78 3.93 -1.18
N LEU A 56 4.98 3.50 -0.18
CA LEU A 56 3.54 3.77 -0.16
C LEU A 56 3.20 5.22 0.18
N ILE A 57 4.06 5.90 0.96
CA ILE A 57 3.90 7.32 1.30
C ILE A 57 4.38 8.23 0.18
N ASP A 58 5.45 7.85 -0.54
CA ASP A 58 6.01 8.55 -1.71
C ASP A 58 5.03 8.47 -2.90
N SER A 59 4.05 9.36 -2.90
CA SER A 59 2.91 9.30 -3.83
C SER A 59 3.26 9.72 -5.26
N ASP A 60 4.32 10.50 -5.45
CA ASP A 60 4.82 10.93 -6.76
C ASP A 60 6.00 10.09 -7.28
N ALA A 61 6.44 9.09 -6.47
CA ALA A 61 7.50 8.13 -6.78
C ALA A 61 8.86 8.81 -7.15
N ASP A 62 9.15 9.95 -6.54
CA ASP A 62 10.38 10.69 -6.82
C ASP A 62 11.58 10.24 -5.94
N GLY A 63 11.36 9.24 -5.08
CA GLY A 63 12.36 8.68 -4.16
C GLY A 63 12.53 9.49 -2.87
N ARG A 64 11.60 10.37 -2.56
CA ARG A 64 11.61 11.21 -1.36
C ARG A 64 10.23 11.35 -0.76
N VAL A 65 10.11 11.12 0.53
CA VAL A 65 8.90 11.42 1.30
C VAL A 65 8.97 12.86 1.81
N ARG A 66 7.93 13.65 1.58
CA ARG A 66 7.78 15.04 2.03
C ARG A 66 6.69 15.16 3.11
N ALA A 67 6.75 16.28 3.84
CA ALA A 67 5.79 16.54 4.91
C ALA A 67 4.31 16.47 4.44
N ASN A 68 3.98 16.97 3.25
CA ASN A 68 2.63 16.89 2.68
C ASN A 68 2.16 15.46 2.43
N GLU A 69 3.05 14.56 2.01
CA GLU A 69 2.76 13.15 1.76
C GLU A 69 2.54 12.40 3.08
N VAL A 70 3.38 12.66 4.08
CA VAL A 70 3.17 12.14 5.45
C VAL A 70 1.81 12.59 5.99
N LEU A 71 1.47 13.87 5.86
CA LEU A 71 0.18 14.40 6.32
C LEU A 71 -1.00 13.78 5.58
N ALA A 72 -0.88 13.55 4.27
CA ALA A 72 -1.89 12.88 3.46
C ALA A 72 -2.09 11.42 3.90
N ALA A 73 -1.00 10.69 4.12
CA ALA A 73 -1.03 9.30 4.58
C ALA A 73 -1.67 9.19 5.98
N ILE A 74 -1.30 10.08 6.91
CA ILE A 74 -1.90 10.12 8.26
C ILE A 74 -3.40 10.44 8.20
N ALA A 75 -3.79 11.42 7.39
CA ALA A 75 -5.20 11.80 7.24
C ALA A 75 -6.02 10.64 6.66
N TRP A 76 -5.49 9.95 5.64
CA TRP A 76 -6.13 8.80 5.03
C TRP A 76 -6.25 7.63 6.02
N ALA A 77 -5.15 7.21 6.65
CA ALA A 77 -5.17 6.11 7.60
C ALA A 77 -6.05 6.40 8.82
N GLY A 78 -5.99 7.63 9.35
CA GLY A 78 -6.81 8.04 10.48
C GLY A 78 -8.31 8.11 10.18
N ALA A 79 -8.69 8.39 8.92
CA ALA A 79 -10.08 8.37 8.50
C ALA A 79 -10.64 6.93 8.38
N LEU A 80 -9.79 5.94 8.12
CA LEU A 80 -10.17 4.54 7.96
C LEU A 80 -10.27 3.78 9.29
N LEU A 81 -9.81 4.34 10.39
CA LEU A 81 -9.79 3.71 11.71
C LEU A 81 -10.78 4.38 12.66
N LYS A 82 -11.50 3.57 13.45
CA LYS A 82 -12.38 4.06 14.53
C LYS A 82 -11.60 4.72 15.67
N ASN A 83 -10.35 4.31 15.84
CA ASN A 83 -9.43 4.89 16.83
C ASN A 83 -8.05 5.13 16.19
N ALA A 84 -7.67 6.39 16.07
CA ALA A 84 -6.39 6.79 15.49
C ALA A 84 -5.18 6.43 16.39
N ASP A 85 -5.37 6.10 17.68
CA ASP A 85 -4.29 5.67 18.58
C ASP A 85 -3.60 4.38 18.07
N LEU A 86 -4.32 3.55 17.30
CA LEU A 86 -3.76 2.36 16.65
C LEU A 86 -2.56 2.68 15.76
N LEU A 87 -2.48 3.90 15.22
CA LEU A 87 -1.34 4.33 14.38
C LEU A 87 -0.04 4.53 15.17
N VAL A 88 -0.13 4.74 16.48
CA VAL A 88 1.03 4.92 17.37
C VAL A 88 1.37 3.69 18.20
N GLU A 89 0.47 2.70 18.26
CA GLU A 89 0.68 1.47 19.04
C GLU A 89 1.75 0.55 18.44
N GLY A 90 2.06 0.67 17.14
CA GLY A 90 3.07 -0.14 16.47
C GLY A 90 2.74 -1.63 16.38
N ALA A 91 1.46 -1.98 16.29
CA ALA A 91 1.01 -3.36 16.18
C ALA A 91 1.32 -3.94 14.78
N ASP A 92 1.63 -5.23 14.72
CA ASP A 92 1.86 -5.98 13.46
C ASP A 92 0.57 -6.52 12.82
N ARG A 93 -0.57 -6.19 13.42
CA ARG A 93 -1.91 -6.66 13.03
C ARG A 93 -2.96 -5.57 13.20
N LEU A 94 -4.00 -5.64 12.38
CA LEU A 94 -5.18 -4.80 12.46
C LEU A 94 -6.40 -5.66 12.74
N VAL A 95 -7.14 -5.33 13.81
CA VAL A 95 -8.41 -5.97 14.13
C VAL A 95 -9.47 -5.42 13.17
N LEU A 96 -10.22 -6.29 12.51
CA LEU A 96 -11.18 -5.90 11.47
C LEU A 96 -12.31 -5.01 11.99
N SER A 97 -12.69 -5.14 13.27
CA SER A 97 -13.70 -4.28 13.90
C SER A 97 -13.23 -2.83 14.12
N ASP A 98 -11.93 -2.57 14.05
CA ASP A 98 -11.35 -1.24 14.23
C ASP A 98 -11.32 -0.42 12.93
N ILE A 99 -11.64 -1.05 11.81
CA ILE A 99 -11.86 -0.36 10.54
C ILE A 99 -13.21 0.37 10.61
N ASP A 100 -13.22 1.65 10.24
CA ASP A 100 -14.46 2.43 10.16
C ASP A 100 -15.21 2.13 8.87
N ASP A 101 -16.19 1.25 8.97
CA ASP A 101 -17.08 0.82 7.89
C ASP A 101 -18.34 1.69 7.74
N SER A 102 -18.37 2.88 8.31
CA SER A 102 -19.51 3.81 8.20
C SER A 102 -19.62 4.45 6.81
N PHE A 103 -18.54 4.45 6.02
CA PHE A 103 -18.45 5.03 4.67
C PHE A 103 -17.86 4.04 3.66
N ASP A 104 -17.96 4.35 2.37
CA ASP A 104 -17.72 3.37 1.30
C ASP A 104 -16.26 2.89 1.22
N GLU A 105 -15.28 3.76 1.45
CA GLU A 105 -13.87 3.38 1.41
C GLU A 105 -13.51 2.40 2.54
N GLY A 106 -13.99 2.68 3.76
CA GLY A 106 -13.81 1.78 4.90
C GLY A 106 -14.52 0.43 4.71
N LYS A 107 -15.74 0.42 4.14
CA LYS A 107 -16.43 -0.84 3.76
C LYS A 107 -15.59 -1.64 2.75
N ASN A 108 -15.07 -0.98 1.73
CA ASN A 108 -14.26 -1.63 0.70
C ASN A 108 -12.97 -2.20 1.29
N LEU A 109 -12.31 -1.46 2.19
CA LEU A 109 -11.13 -1.94 2.92
C LEU A 109 -11.45 -3.20 3.74
N LEU A 110 -12.55 -3.17 4.51
CA LEU A 110 -12.99 -4.32 5.31
C LEU A 110 -13.32 -5.53 4.44
N LEU A 111 -14.02 -5.33 3.31
CA LEU A 111 -14.33 -6.40 2.37
C LEU A 111 -13.07 -6.99 1.75
N SER A 112 -12.10 -6.15 1.37
CA SER A 112 -10.82 -6.58 0.83
C SER A 112 -10.01 -7.40 1.85
N ALA A 113 -9.94 -6.95 3.10
CA ALA A 113 -9.28 -7.68 4.18
C ALA A 113 -9.92 -9.06 4.42
N ARG A 114 -11.26 -9.14 4.44
CA ARG A 114 -11.98 -10.41 4.54
C ARG A 114 -11.76 -11.32 3.35
N HIS A 115 -11.69 -10.76 2.14
CA HIS A 115 -11.41 -11.53 0.93
C HIS A 115 -10.01 -12.14 0.97
N ILE A 116 -9.00 -11.39 1.39
CA ILE A 116 -7.63 -11.87 1.59
C ILE A 116 -7.61 -13.03 2.59
N LEU A 117 -8.20 -12.83 3.77
CA LEU A 117 -8.26 -13.87 4.81
C LEU A 117 -8.98 -15.13 4.33
N LYS A 118 -10.07 -14.99 3.58
CA LYS A 118 -10.78 -16.12 2.98
C LYS A 118 -9.90 -16.88 1.98
N SER A 119 -9.14 -16.17 1.13
CA SER A 119 -8.23 -16.77 0.15
C SER A 119 -7.08 -17.55 0.82
N LEU A 120 -6.68 -17.11 2.01
CA LEU A 120 -5.69 -17.80 2.86
C LEU A 120 -6.29 -18.92 3.73
N GLY A 121 -7.58 -19.23 3.59
CA GLY A 121 -8.27 -20.23 4.44
C GLY A 121 -8.52 -19.78 5.87
N LYS A 122 -8.44 -18.48 6.16
CA LYS A 122 -8.61 -17.86 7.49
C LYS A 122 -9.94 -17.10 7.60
N SER A 123 -11.02 -17.61 7.05
CA SER A 123 -12.34 -16.92 6.96
C SER A 123 -12.88 -16.42 8.30
N GLU A 124 -12.58 -17.11 9.40
CA GLU A 124 -13.04 -16.78 10.75
C GLU A 124 -12.09 -15.85 11.53
N ALA A 125 -10.99 -15.42 10.90
CA ALA A 125 -10.05 -14.52 11.57
C ALA A 125 -10.68 -13.14 11.82
N ALA A 126 -10.53 -12.63 13.04
CA ALA A 126 -11.00 -11.31 13.43
C ALA A 126 -9.98 -10.19 13.14
N GLN A 127 -8.79 -10.55 12.68
CA GLN A 127 -7.68 -9.63 12.45
C GLN A 127 -6.88 -10.05 11.21
N ILE A 128 -6.25 -9.07 10.57
CA ILE A 128 -5.30 -9.26 9.48
C ILE A 128 -3.91 -8.82 9.92
N SER A 129 -2.87 -9.52 9.50
CA SER A 129 -1.48 -9.23 9.87
C SER A 129 -0.61 -8.92 8.66
N MET A 130 0.58 -8.37 8.90
CA MET A 130 1.58 -8.16 7.84
C MET A 130 2.02 -9.49 7.19
N SER A 131 2.03 -10.59 7.95
CA SER A 131 2.32 -11.92 7.37
C SER A 131 1.22 -12.37 6.40
N ASP A 132 -0.06 -12.08 6.69
CA ASP A 132 -1.16 -12.41 5.78
C ASP A 132 -1.04 -11.62 4.45
N MET A 133 -0.60 -10.37 4.51
CA MET A 133 -0.35 -9.56 3.32
C MET A 133 0.81 -10.12 2.48
N SER A 134 1.89 -10.56 3.11
CA SER A 134 3.02 -11.19 2.41
C SER A 134 2.65 -12.56 1.83
N ASP A 135 1.79 -13.32 2.50
CA ASP A 135 1.34 -14.63 2.05
C ASP A 135 0.39 -14.51 0.86
N ILE A 136 -0.51 -13.53 0.86
CA ILE A 136 -1.40 -13.29 -0.30
C ILE A 136 -0.61 -12.80 -1.51
N GLU A 137 0.42 -11.98 -1.32
CA GLU A 137 1.29 -11.54 -2.41
C GLU A 137 1.97 -12.72 -3.10
N LYS A 138 2.55 -13.65 -2.32
CA LYS A 138 3.12 -14.91 -2.85
C LYS A 138 2.07 -15.79 -3.51
N PHE A 139 0.87 -15.84 -2.93
CA PHE A 139 -0.24 -16.61 -3.50
C PHE A 139 -0.67 -16.04 -4.84
N VAL A 140 -0.85 -14.72 -4.95
CA VAL A 140 -1.26 -14.04 -6.19
C VAL A 140 -0.20 -14.18 -7.28
N THR A 141 1.09 -14.00 -6.95
CA THR A 141 2.19 -14.21 -7.91
C THR A 141 2.31 -15.66 -8.38
N GLY A 142 1.84 -16.62 -7.60
CA GLY A 142 1.80 -18.05 -7.95
C GLY A 142 0.53 -18.48 -8.69
N LEU A 143 -0.48 -17.62 -8.86
CA LEU A 143 -1.69 -17.97 -9.61
C LEU A 143 -1.41 -18.02 -11.10
N GLN A 144 -2.11 -18.93 -11.78
CA GLN A 144 -2.06 -19.04 -13.26
C GLN A 144 -2.52 -17.74 -13.94
N PHE A 145 -3.46 -17.02 -13.34
CA PHE A 145 -3.89 -15.68 -13.74
C PHE A 145 -3.91 -14.80 -12.49
N ASN A 146 -2.96 -13.87 -12.39
CA ASN A 146 -2.72 -13.04 -11.20
C ASN A 146 -3.50 -11.71 -11.21
N GLY A 147 -4.19 -11.40 -12.32
CA GLY A 147 -5.08 -10.24 -12.44
C GLY A 147 -4.38 -8.93 -12.83
N ASP A 148 -3.12 -8.95 -13.22
CA ASP A 148 -2.37 -7.76 -13.67
C ASP A 148 -2.69 -7.33 -15.12
N GLY A 149 -3.50 -8.12 -15.83
CA GLY A 149 -3.87 -7.88 -17.24
C GLY A 149 -2.80 -8.29 -18.23
N VAL A 150 -1.78 -9.04 -17.80
CA VAL A 150 -0.73 -9.62 -18.65
C VAL A 150 -0.90 -11.14 -18.69
N ILE A 151 -0.81 -11.72 -19.88
CA ILE A 151 -0.89 -13.17 -20.09
C ILE A 151 0.44 -13.67 -20.61
N SER A 152 1.13 -14.51 -19.83
CA SER A 152 2.35 -15.18 -20.25
C SER A 152 2.05 -16.52 -20.93
N PRO A 153 2.92 -17.03 -21.83
CA PRO A 153 2.74 -18.34 -22.47
C PRO A 153 2.59 -19.49 -21.47
N GLN A 154 3.23 -19.39 -20.29
CA GLN A 154 3.19 -20.41 -19.24
C GLN A 154 1.82 -20.49 -18.54
N GLN A 155 1.08 -19.38 -18.50
CA GLN A 155 -0.27 -19.33 -17.93
C GLN A 155 -1.31 -19.99 -18.83
N VAL A 156 -1.02 -20.19 -20.10
CA VAL A 156 -1.96 -20.74 -21.08
C VAL A 156 -1.79 -22.24 -21.20
N THR A 157 -2.85 -23.01 -20.90
CA THR A 157 -2.84 -24.48 -20.96
C THR A 157 -3.10 -25.01 -22.38
N GLU A 158 -3.87 -24.29 -23.19
CA GLU A 158 -4.18 -24.68 -24.56
C GLU A 158 -2.99 -24.39 -25.50
N ALA A 159 -2.52 -25.41 -26.19
CA ALA A 159 -1.31 -25.32 -27.04
C ALA A 159 -1.44 -24.30 -28.19
N GLY A 160 -2.64 -24.19 -28.79
CA GLY A 160 -2.90 -23.24 -29.88
C GLY A 160 -2.82 -21.79 -29.39
N LEU A 161 -3.47 -21.50 -28.27
CA LEU A 161 -3.47 -20.17 -27.66
C LEU A 161 -2.08 -19.78 -27.14
N ARG A 162 -1.35 -20.74 -26.57
CA ARG A 162 0.05 -20.52 -26.14
C ARG A 162 0.93 -20.11 -27.32
N SER A 163 0.82 -20.81 -28.47
CA SER A 163 1.55 -20.47 -29.70
C SER A 163 1.19 -19.05 -30.17
N THR A 164 -0.09 -18.67 -30.08
CA THR A 164 -0.54 -17.33 -30.45
C THR A 164 0.09 -16.26 -29.54
N VAL A 165 0.13 -16.49 -28.22
CA VAL A 165 0.78 -15.57 -27.28
C VAL A 165 2.28 -15.44 -27.58
N ASP A 166 2.96 -16.56 -27.84
CA ASP A 166 4.37 -16.57 -28.26
C ASP A 166 4.61 -15.78 -29.56
N ASP A 167 3.71 -15.88 -30.53
CA ASP A 167 3.82 -15.20 -31.81
C ASP A 167 3.54 -13.68 -31.65
N ILE A 168 2.58 -13.28 -30.79
CA ILE A 168 2.34 -11.88 -30.45
C ILE A 168 3.60 -11.28 -29.79
N ILE A 169 4.21 -11.97 -28.82
CA ILE A 169 5.45 -11.53 -28.17
C ILE A 169 6.57 -11.28 -29.19
N LYS A 170 6.74 -12.20 -30.16
CA LYS A 170 7.78 -12.07 -31.18
C LYS A 170 7.52 -10.91 -32.15
N CYS A 171 6.27 -10.61 -32.48
CA CYS A 171 5.90 -9.62 -33.49
C CYS A 171 5.64 -8.23 -32.91
N ALA A 172 4.96 -8.13 -31.76
CA ALA A 172 4.51 -6.89 -31.17
C ALA A 172 5.22 -6.51 -29.85
N GLY A 173 6.07 -7.40 -29.32
CA GLY A 173 6.80 -7.19 -28.08
C GLY A 173 6.10 -7.79 -26.86
N SER A 174 6.64 -7.51 -25.67
CA SER A 174 6.16 -8.09 -24.41
C SER A 174 6.27 -7.09 -23.26
N VAL A 175 5.51 -7.33 -22.18
CA VAL A 175 5.62 -6.69 -20.88
C VAL A 175 5.86 -7.76 -19.81
N ALA A 176 6.46 -7.35 -18.69
CA ALA A 176 6.65 -8.25 -17.56
C ALA A 176 5.32 -8.45 -16.82
N ASP A 177 4.95 -9.72 -16.60
CA ASP A 177 3.91 -10.17 -15.70
C ASP A 177 4.37 -10.06 -14.25
N LEU A 178 3.47 -9.98 -13.27
CA LEU A 178 3.80 -9.98 -11.83
C LEU A 178 4.60 -11.21 -11.39
N SER A 179 4.54 -12.32 -12.12
CA SER A 179 5.38 -13.50 -11.88
C SER A 179 6.84 -13.32 -12.34
N GLY A 180 7.14 -12.23 -13.05
CA GLY A 180 8.44 -11.96 -13.67
C GLY A 180 8.61 -12.55 -15.08
N GLU A 181 7.63 -13.31 -15.59
CA GLU A 181 7.63 -13.85 -16.94
C GLU A 181 7.25 -12.77 -17.97
N GLN A 182 7.67 -12.96 -19.22
CA GLN A 182 7.26 -12.08 -20.30
C GLN A 182 5.89 -12.50 -20.83
N GLY A 183 4.99 -11.49 -21.01
CA GLY A 183 3.64 -11.75 -21.45
C GLY A 183 3.10 -10.65 -22.36
N VAL A 184 1.83 -10.77 -22.71
CA VAL A 184 1.07 -9.89 -23.60
C VAL A 184 0.02 -9.15 -22.80
N SER A 185 0.04 -7.81 -22.81
CA SER A 185 -1.04 -6.97 -22.31
C SER A 185 -2.13 -6.78 -23.37
N GLN A 186 -3.30 -6.25 -22.96
CA GLN A 186 -4.39 -5.91 -23.88
C GLN A 186 -3.90 -4.98 -25.02
N GLU A 187 -3.09 -3.97 -24.69
CA GLU A 187 -2.55 -3.02 -25.68
C GLU A 187 -1.70 -3.69 -26.74
N ILE A 188 -0.82 -4.63 -26.34
CA ILE A 188 0.04 -5.38 -27.26
C ILE A 188 -0.81 -6.30 -28.14
N ALA A 189 -1.82 -6.95 -27.58
CA ALA A 189 -2.74 -7.79 -28.33
C ALA A 189 -3.50 -6.98 -29.38
N ASP A 190 -4.04 -5.83 -29.00
CA ASP A 190 -4.76 -4.93 -29.90
C ASP A 190 -3.86 -4.45 -31.04
N GLN A 191 -2.64 -4.03 -30.77
CA GLN A 191 -1.66 -3.65 -31.79
C GLN A 191 -1.34 -4.78 -32.78
N PHE A 192 -1.28 -6.02 -32.31
CA PHE A 192 -1.02 -7.17 -33.17
C PHE A 192 -2.17 -7.48 -34.11
N PHE A 193 -3.43 -7.34 -33.66
CA PHE A 193 -4.62 -7.64 -34.47
C PHE A 193 -5.08 -6.46 -35.34
N GLU A 194 -4.60 -5.25 -35.10
CA GLU A 194 -4.89 -4.06 -35.94
C GLU A 194 -3.92 -3.90 -37.13
N GLN A 195 -2.87 -4.71 -37.22
CA GLN A 195 -1.94 -4.74 -38.37
C GLN A 195 -2.44 -5.64 -39.49
#